data_1aba5f192aae47129d9940f6f341ad99
#
_entry.id   1aba5f192aae47129d9940f6f341ad99
#
_cell.length_a   1.000
_cell.length_b   1.000
_cell.length_c   1.000
_cell.angle_alpha   90.00
_cell.angle_beta   90.00
_cell.angle_gamma   90.00
#
_symmetry.space_group_name_H-M   'P 1'
#
loop_
_entity.id
_entity.type
_entity.pdbx_description
1 polymer ?
#
loop_
_entity_poly.entity_id
_entity_poly.type
_entity_poly.pdbx_seq_one_letter_code
_entity_poly.pdbx_strand_id
1 'polypeptide(L)'
;MLKAALFSDGTKEYRIPEEPECGDKVTIRFRTGAGDVDHVYAVVRDAVSREEGRRLELKKKESIGRFDFYETEILVGETPLRYDFEAVKGSEVCHYNRLGVLEAGGMDAPFVITPGFHVPEWAKGALMYQIFVDRFNNGDPTNDVLGDEYVYIGFPVTKVEKWDDRLSVLDVDRFYGGDIQGIWDKLDYLQSLKVEVLYLSPVFVSPSNHKYDCQDYEHIDPHYGVIVKDEGGLVTGDASDNGNAKRYSVRTSDRENLE
;
A
#
# COMPACT_ATOMS: atom_id res chain seq x y z
N MET A 1 -6.06 -17.47 30.10
CA MET A 1 -6.69 -17.19 28.77
C MET A 1 -5.78 -17.67 27.65
N LEU A 2 -6.29 -18.42 26.68
CA LEU A 2 -5.52 -18.89 25.52
C LEU A 2 -5.44 -17.78 24.43
N LYS A 3 -4.43 -16.95 24.50
CA LYS A 3 -4.24 -15.78 23.61
C LYS A 3 -4.25 -16.15 22.13
N ALA A 4 -3.73 -17.30 21.74
CA ALA A 4 -3.72 -17.79 20.35
C ALA A 4 -5.12 -18.11 19.78
N ALA A 5 -6.15 -18.23 20.64
CA ALA A 5 -7.52 -18.44 20.23
C ALA A 5 -8.30 -17.14 20.00
N LEU A 6 -7.78 -16.02 20.52
CA LEU A 6 -8.38 -14.69 20.33
C LEU A 6 -8.21 -14.27 18.87
N PHE A 7 -9.32 -13.87 18.23
CA PHE A 7 -9.25 -13.48 16.82
C PHE A 7 -10.44 -12.61 16.38
N SER A 8 -10.12 -11.60 15.58
CA SER A 8 -10.98 -10.85 14.68
C SER A 8 -10.09 -10.22 13.61
N ASP A 9 -10.55 -10.10 12.37
CA ASP A 9 -9.77 -9.52 11.27
C ASP A 9 -10.51 -8.39 10.53
N GLY A 10 -11.77 -8.13 10.93
CA GLY A 10 -12.59 -7.10 10.31
C GLY A 10 -13.11 -7.43 8.91
N THR A 11 -12.94 -8.67 8.43
CA THR A 11 -13.56 -9.17 7.19
C THR A 11 -15.04 -9.40 7.35
N LYS A 12 -15.74 -9.74 6.26
CA LYS A 12 -17.17 -10.08 6.25
C LYS A 12 -17.58 -11.18 7.24
N GLU A 13 -16.65 -12.00 7.71
CA GLU A 13 -16.89 -13.04 8.71
C GLU A 13 -16.95 -12.44 10.13
N TYR A 14 -16.32 -11.27 10.33
CA TYR A 14 -16.15 -10.62 11.62
C TYR A 14 -16.74 -9.20 11.70
N ARG A 15 -17.19 -8.66 10.55
CA ARG A 15 -17.87 -7.35 10.46
C ARG A 15 -18.95 -7.40 9.39
N ILE A 16 -20.21 -7.25 9.79
CA ILE A 16 -21.38 -7.45 8.92
C ILE A 16 -22.32 -6.24 9.05
N PRO A 17 -22.57 -5.47 7.99
CA PRO A 17 -21.89 -5.51 6.69
C PRO A 17 -20.41 -5.11 6.77
N GLU A 18 -19.62 -5.60 5.82
CA GLU A 18 -18.18 -5.28 5.74
C GLU A 18 -17.93 -3.83 5.37
N GLU A 19 -18.76 -3.27 4.50
CA GLU A 19 -18.71 -1.90 3.97
C GLU A 19 -20.04 -1.19 4.29
N PRO A 20 -20.21 -0.65 5.51
CA PRO A 20 -21.48 -0.07 5.93
C PRO A 20 -21.66 1.37 5.44
N GLU A 21 -22.94 1.75 5.28
CA GLU A 21 -23.36 3.11 5.10
C GLU A 21 -23.61 3.83 6.43
N CYS A 22 -23.73 5.17 6.38
CA CYS A 22 -24.20 5.94 7.51
C CYS A 22 -25.64 5.52 7.88
N GLY A 23 -25.86 5.24 9.16
CA GLY A 23 -27.14 4.76 9.67
C GLY A 23 -27.25 3.24 9.78
N ASP A 24 -26.30 2.49 9.22
CA ASP A 24 -26.30 1.04 9.33
C ASP A 24 -25.94 0.57 10.74
N LYS A 25 -26.51 -0.59 11.10
CA LYS A 25 -26.08 -1.38 12.24
C LYS A 25 -25.05 -2.38 11.79
N VAL A 26 -23.84 -2.29 12.31
CA VAL A 26 -22.74 -3.20 12.02
C VAL A 26 -22.58 -4.18 13.16
N THR A 27 -22.73 -5.46 12.87
CA THR A 27 -22.36 -6.53 13.79
C THR A 27 -20.85 -6.74 13.74
N ILE A 28 -20.18 -6.60 14.87
CA ILE A 28 -18.76 -6.97 15.03
C ILE A 28 -18.69 -8.27 15.82
N ARG A 29 -17.78 -9.14 15.40
CA ARG A 29 -17.58 -10.47 15.95
C ARG A 29 -16.19 -10.65 16.50
N PHE A 30 -16.07 -11.40 17.58
CA PHE A 30 -14.80 -11.78 18.18
C PHE A 30 -14.81 -13.26 18.56
N ARG A 31 -13.71 -13.97 18.29
CA ARG A 31 -13.52 -15.39 18.60
C ARG A 31 -12.61 -15.56 19.81
N THR A 32 -12.93 -16.54 20.64
CA THR A 32 -12.10 -16.97 21.78
C THR A 32 -11.96 -18.48 21.83
N GLY A 33 -11.16 -19.03 22.73
CA GLY A 33 -11.25 -20.45 23.10
C GLY A 33 -12.59 -20.76 23.76
N ALA A 34 -13.12 -21.96 23.55
CA ALA A 34 -14.41 -22.39 24.13
C ALA A 34 -14.34 -22.39 25.67
N GLY A 35 -15.23 -21.61 26.30
CA GLY A 35 -15.30 -21.48 27.77
C GLY A 35 -14.05 -20.82 28.39
N ASP A 36 -13.25 -20.13 27.62
CA ASP A 36 -11.94 -19.60 28.07
C ASP A 36 -11.96 -18.15 28.55
N VAL A 37 -13.05 -17.43 28.37
CA VAL A 37 -13.21 -16.04 28.83
C VAL A 37 -14.53 -15.85 29.57
N ASP A 38 -14.56 -14.88 30.50
CA ASP A 38 -15.78 -14.54 31.24
C ASP A 38 -16.58 -13.48 30.46
N HIS A 39 -15.88 -12.49 29.89
CA HIS A 39 -16.48 -11.38 29.12
C HIS A 39 -15.63 -10.99 27.93
N VAL A 40 -16.30 -10.47 26.91
CA VAL A 40 -15.66 -9.79 25.76
C VAL A 40 -16.29 -8.43 25.59
N TYR A 41 -15.46 -7.41 25.36
CA TYR A 41 -15.90 -6.05 25.12
C TYR A 41 -15.29 -5.50 23.85
N ALA A 42 -16.01 -4.63 23.16
CA ALA A 42 -15.46 -3.70 22.17
C ALA A 42 -15.33 -2.33 22.80
N VAL A 43 -14.20 -1.70 22.65
CA VAL A 43 -13.97 -0.29 23.01
C VAL A 43 -14.07 0.53 21.74
N VAL A 44 -15.17 1.24 21.58
CA VAL A 44 -15.52 1.98 20.37
C VAL A 44 -15.31 3.47 20.58
N ARG A 45 -14.63 4.12 19.66
CA ARG A 45 -14.32 5.55 19.68
C ARG A 45 -14.67 6.16 18.34
N ASP A 46 -15.08 7.40 18.33
CA ASP A 46 -15.09 8.22 17.12
C ASP A 46 -13.63 8.47 16.69
N ALA A 47 -13.33 8.34 15.38
CA ALA A 47 -11.96 8.47 14.90
C ALA A 47 -11.41 9.90 14.99
N VAL A 48 -12.29 10.89 15.07
CA VAL A 48 -11.96 12.32 15.10
C VAL A 48 -12.00 12.87 16.53
N SER A 49 -12.87 12.31 17.38
CA SER A 49 -13.03 12.73 18.78
C SER A 49 -11.84 12.26 19.64
N ARG A 50 -11.51 13.09 20.66
CA ARG A 50 -10.56 12.74 21.71
C ARG A 50 -11.24 12.16 22.96
N GLU A 51 -12.54 11.91 22.88
CA GLU A 51 -13.29 11.35 23.99
C GLU A 51 -12.88 9.91 24.30
N GLU A 52 -13.03 9.53 25.56
CA GLU A 52 -12.84 8.15 25.97
C GLU A 52 -13.81 7.23 25.23
N GLY A 53 -13.32 6.09 24.77
CA GLY A 53 -14.13 5.11 24.07
C GLY A 53 -15.21 4.52 24.95
N ARG A 54 -16.38 4.30 24.39
CA ARG A 54 -17.45 3.54 25.05
C ARG A 54 -17.17 2.05 24.97
N ARG A 55 -17.32 1.38 26.07
CA ARG A 55 -17.14 -0.06 26.21
C ARG A 55 -18.47 -0.77 25.99
N LEU A 56 -18.56 -1.61 24.96
CA LEU A 56 -19.76 -2.39 24.60
C LEU A 56 -19.49 -3.86 24.85
N GLU A 57 -20.33 -4.51 25.64
CA GLU A 57 -20.21 -5.95 25.88
C GLU A 57 -20.70 -6.76 24.67
N LEU A 58 -19.90 -7.71 24.22
CA LEU A 58 -20.28 -8.69 23.22
C LEU A 58 -20.99 -9.88 23.91
N LYS A 59 -22.05 -10.34 23.30
CA LYS A 59 -22.78 -11.53 23.77
C LYS A 59 -22.31 -12.77 23.04
N LYS A 60 -22.14 -13.86 23.77
CA LYS A 60 -21.85 -15.15 23.15
C LYS A 60 -22.99 -15.54 22.21
N LYS A 61 -22.67 -15.78 20.96
CA LYS A 61 -23.62 -16.14 19.91
C LYS A 61 -23.69 -17.64 19.67
N GLU A 62 -22.51 -18.25 19.53
CA GLU A 62 -22.39 -19.65 19.18
C GLU A 62 -21.05 -20.24 19.63
N SER A 63 -20.98 -21.56 19.63
CA SER A 63 -19.75 -22.33 19.81
C SER A 63 -19.54 -23.22 18.59
N ILE A 64 -18.38 -23.14 17.96
CA ILE A 64 -18.02 -23.98 16.81
C ILE A 64 -16.70 -24.68 17.12
N GLY A 65 -16.75 -26.00 17.30
CA GLY A 65 -15.59 -26.81 17.64
C GLY A 65 -14.94 -26.37 18.96
N ARG A 66 -13.72 -25.86 18.91
CA ARG A 66 -12.95 -25.40 20.06
C ARG A 66 -13.02 -23.89 20.30
N PHE A 67 -13.96 -23.19 19.68
CA PHE A 67 -14.07 -21.74 19.74
C PHE A 67 -15.46 -21.27 20.13
N ASP A 68 -15.51 -20.19 20.87
CA ASP A 68 -16.69 -19.39 21.14
C ASP A 68 -16.66 -18.10 20.34
N PHE A 69 -17.82 -17.70 19.79
CA PHE A 69 -17.99 -16.47 19.03
C PHE A 69 -18.92 -15.53 19.77
N TYR A 70 -18.47 -14.28 19.88
CA TYR A 70 -19.18 -13.21 20.58
C TYR A 70 -19.48 -12.09 19.59
N GLU A 71 -20.65 -11.45 19.74
CA GLU A 71 -21.12 -10.40 18.85
C GLU A 71 -21.72 -9.24 19.63
N THR A 72 -21.62 -8.06 19.03
CA THR A 72 -22.41 -6.86 19.40
C THR A 72 -22.66 -6.04 18.15
N GLU A 73 -23.66 -5.12 18.24
CA GLU A 73 -23.99 -4.18 17.17
C GLU A 73 -23.48 -2.79 17.49
N ILE A 74 -22.97 -2.11 16.47
CA ILE A 74 -22.55 -0.71 16.48
C ILE A 74 -23.40 0.04 15.47
N LEU A 75 -24.05 1.12 15.89
CA LEU A 75 -24.70 2.05 14.95
C LEU A 75 -23.61 2.95 14.36
N VAL A 76 -23.48 2.98 13.03
CA VAL A 76 -22.51 3.78 12.30
C VAL A 76 -23.09 5.16 12.01
N GLY A 77 -22.39 6.21 12.43
CA GLY A 77 -22.72 7.60 12.15
C GLY A 77 -22.07 8.11 10.85
N GLU A 78 -21.95 9.44 10.74
CA GLU A 78 -21.31 10.09 9.58
C GLU A 78 -19.78 10.05 9.65
N THR A 79 -19.22 9.90 10.85
CA THR A 79 -17.77 9.91 11.08
C THR A 79 -17.22 8.50 11.19
N PRO A 80 -15.96 8.27 10.76
CA PRO A 80 -15.30 6.99 10.96
C PRO A 80 -15.21 6.61 12.45
N LEU A 81 -15.40 5.32 12.74
CA LEU A 81 -15.26 4.74 14.06
C LEU A 81 -13.98 3.91 14.16
N ARG A 82 -13.35 3.95 15.32
CA ARG A 82 -12.26 3.03 15.70
C ARG A 82 -12.74 2.09 16.78
N TYR A 83 -12.33 0.83 16.74
CA TYR A 83 -12.64 -0.11 17.80
C TYR A 83 -11.53 -1.13 18.01
N ASP A 84 -11.44 -1.60 19.24
CA ASP A 84 -10.55 -2.66 19.70
C ASP A 84 -11.36 -3.62 20.57
N PHE A 85 -10.80 -4.77 20.89
CA PHE A 85 -11.44 -5.72 21.77
C PHE A 85 -10.69 -5.90 23.09
N GLU A 86 -11.44 -6.21 24.13
CA GLU A 86 -10.94 -6.66 25.43
C GLU A 86 -11.57 -8.02 25.76
N ALA A 87 -10.74 -9.02 26.02
CA ALA A 87 -11.15 -10.30 26.54
C ALA A 87 -10.77 -10.37 28.02
N VAL A 88 -11.70 -10.76 28.87
CA VAL A 88 -11.56 -10.75 30.34
C VAL A 88 -11.72 -12.17 30.89
N LYS A 89 -10.79 -12.59 31.75
CA LYS A 89 -10.87 -13.83 32.52
C LYS A 89 -10.39 -13.60 33.96
N GLY A 90 -11.30 -13.61 34.92
CA GLY A 90 -11.00 -13.22 36.30
C GLY A 90 -10.43 -11.79 36.34
N SER A 91 -9.20 -11.65 36.81
CA SER A 91 -8.47 -10.37 36.83
C SER A 91 -7.60 -10.12 35.61
N GLU A 92 -7.48 -11.10 34.70
CA GLU A 92 -6.70 -10.97 33.49
C GLU A 92 -7.52 -10.23 32.42
N VAL A 93 -6.96 -9.14 31.84
CA VAL A 93 -7.52 -8.43 30.70
C VAL A 93 -6.52 -8.51 29.55
N CYS A 94 -6.98 -8.97 28.40
CA CYS A 94 -6.21 -9.06 27.18
C CYS A 94 -6.79 -8.11 26.15
N HIS A 95 -5.98 -7.16 25.66
CA HIS A 95 -6.36 -6.24 24.60
C HIS A 95 -6.00 -6.83 23.24
N TYR A 96 -6.89 -6.63 22.25
CA TYR A 96 -6.73 -7.14 20.90
C TYR A 96 -7.10 -6.06 19.89
N ASN A 97 -6.21 -5.82 18.94
CA ASN A 97 -6.41 -4.88 17.85
C ASN A 97 -6.16 -5.55 16.49
N ARG A 98 -6.11 -4.76 15.41
CA ARG A 98 -5.90 -5.27 14.03
C ARG A 98 -4.58 -6.05 13.85
N LEU A 99 -3.60 -5.84 14.69
CA LEU A 99 -2.32 -6.57 14.67
C LEU A 99 -2.34 -7.83 15.55
N GLY A 100 -3.45 -8.11 16.24
CA GLY A 100 -3.59 -9.23 17.15
C GLY A 100 -3.59 -8.82 18.62
N VAL A 101 -3.13 -9.73 19.48
CA VAL A 101 -2.98 -9.45 20.92
C VAL A 101 -1.97 -8.34 21.16
N LEU A 102 -2.41 -7.28 21.85
CA LEU A 102 -1.57 -6.14 22.16
C LEU A 102 -0.66 -6.48 23.36
N GLU A 103 0.64 -6.53 23.12
CA GLU A 103 1.65 -6.64 24.18
C GLU A 103 2.00 -5.26 24.74
N ALA A 104 2.62 -5.22 25.94
CA ALA A 104 3.05 -3.98 26.57
C ALA A 104 4.00 -3.18 25.65
N GLY A 105 3.63 -1.93 25.33
CA GLY A 105 4.36 -1.11 24.36
C GLY A 105 4.07 -1.42 22.88
N GLY A 106 3.09 -2.29 22.59
CA GLY A 106 2.64 -2.58 21.24
C GLY A 106 2.02 -1.37 20.55
N MET A 107 1.97 -1.43 19.21
CA MET A 107 1.45 -0.36 18.37
C MET A 107 -0.07 -0.23 18.52
N ASP A 108 -0.56 1.00 18.67
CA ASP A 108 -2.00 1.32 18.57
C ASP A 108 -2.44 1.17 17.11
N ALA A 109 -3.16 0.10 16.81
CA ALA A 109 -3.65 -0.23 15.46
C ALA A 109 -5.11 -0.70 15.52
N PRO A 110 -6.07 0.20 15.80
CA PRO A 110 -7.47 -0.15 15.92
C PRO A 110 -8.05 -0.64 14.59
N PHE A 111 -9.13 -1.41 14.67
CA PHE A 111 -10.00 -1.60 13.53
C PHE A 111 -10.71 -0.30 13.21
N VAL A 112 -10.98 -0.05 11.93
CA VAL A 112 -11.65 1.16 11.47
C VAL A 112 -12.89 0.80 10.65
N ILE A 113 -13.99 1.50 10.93
CA ILE A 113 -15.19 1.50 10.10
C ILE A 113 -15.32 2.88 9.51
N THR A 114 -15.26 2.98 8.19
CA THR A 114 -15.47 4.23 7.46
C THR A 114 -16.80 4.12 6.71
N PRO A 115 -17.85 4.86 7.12
CA PRO A 115 -19.14 4.80 6.46
C PRO A 115 -19.07 5.28 5.01
N GLY A 116 -19.77 4.60 4.12
CA GLY A 116 -19.82 4.93 2.70
C GLY A 116 -18.51 4.70 1.93
N PHE A 117 -17.52 4.03 2.55
CA PHE A 117 -16.30 3.63 1.86
C PHE A 117 -16.45 2.24 1.25
N HIS A 118 -16.39 2.16 -0.06
CA HIS A 118 -16.50 0.92 -0.81
C HIS A 118 -15.23 0.63 -1.60
N VAL A 119 -14.72 -0.59 -1.47
CA VAL A 119 -13.65 -1.08 -2.32
C VAL A 119 -14.27 -1.60 -3.62
N PRO A 120 -13.79 -1.16 -4.80
CA PRO A 120 -14.25 -1.71 -6.07
C PRO A 120 -14.14 -3.23 -6.13
N GLU A 121 -15.17 -3.91 -6.64
CA GLU A 121 -15.22 -5.38 -6.65
C GLU A 121 -14.02 -6.02 -7.35
N TRP A 122 -13.50 -5.37 -8.42
CA TRP A 122 -12.30 -5.85 -9.13
C TRP A 122 -11.04 -5.86 -8.27
N ALA A 123 -10.96 -5.02 -7.23
CA ALA A 123 -9.79 -4.92 -6.36
C ALA A 123 -9.82 -5.94 -5.19
N LYS A 124 -11.02 -6.49 -4.89
CA LYS A 124 -11.19 -7.43 -3.79
C LYS A 124 -10.58 -8.79 -4.13
N GLY A 125 -9.47 -9.10 -3.49
CA GLY A 125 -8.73 -10.35 -3.71
C GLY A 125 -7.88 -10.38 -4.98
N ALA A 126 -7.76 -9.27 -5.71
CA ALA A 126 -6.93 -9.19 -6.90
C ALA A 126 -5.44 -9.40 -6.57
N LEU A 127 -4.77 -10.19 -7.41
CA LEU A 127 -3.33 -10.36 -7.32
C LEU A 127 -2.62 -9.16 -7.92
N MET A 128 -2.02 -8.33 -7.07
CA MET A 128 -1.24 -7.17 -7.49
C MET A 128 0.23 -7.52 -7.59
N TYR A 129 0.88 -7.04 -8.66
CA TYR A 129 2.31 -7.18 -8.87
C TYR A 129 2.97 -5.80 -8.95
N GLN A 130 3.85 -5.48 -8.00
CA GLN A 130 4.59 -4.22 -8.04
C GLN A 130 5.81 -4.37 -8.96
N ILE A 131 5.98 -3.41 -9.86
CA ILE A 131 7.10 -3.34 -10.80
C ILE A 131 7.97 -2.12 -10.48
N PHE A 132 9.24 -2.37 -10.19
CA PHE A 132 10.28 -1.34 -10.24
C PHE A 132 10.77 -1.29 -11.69
N VAL A 133 10.33 -0.28 -12.43
CA VAL A 133 10.39 -0.24 -13.91
C VAL A 133 11.81 -0.41 -14.42
N ASP A 134 12.75 0.42 -13.93
CA ASP A 134 14.18 0.36 -14.32
C ASP A 134 14.77 -1.05 -14.21
N ARG A 135 14.23 -1.91 -13.32
CA ARG A 135 14.80 -3.23 -13.00
C ARG A 135 13.91 -4.40 -13.37
N PHE A 136 13.01 -4.22 -14.30
CA PHE A 136 12.08 -5.28 -14.70
C PHE A 136 12.46 -5.91 -16.04
N ASN A 137 12.47 -5.15 -17.11
CA ASN A 137 12.85 -5.59 -18.45
C ASN A 137 13.13 -4.37 -19.34
N ASN A 138 14.22 -4.40 -20.10
CA ASN A 138 14.55 -3.40 -21.11
C ASN A 138 13.91 -3.84 -22.44
N GLY A 139 12.93 -3.07 -22.90
CA GLY A 139 12.22 -3.33 -24.15
C GLY A 139 12.73 -2.46 -25.31
N ASP A 140 13.22 -1.26 -25.00
CA ASP A 140 13.79 -0.33 -25.99
C ASP A 140 15.14 0.20 -25.55
N PRO A 141 16.26 -0.44 -25.90
CA PRO A 141 17.58 0.05 -25.55
C PRO A 141 17.95 1.43 -26.08
N THR A 142 17.14 2.01 -26.95
CA THR A 142 17.42 3.34 -27.52
C THR A 142 17.09 4.47 -26.57
N ASN A 143 16.25 4.22 -25.54
CA ASN A 143 15.91 5.17 -24.50
C ASN A 143 16.76 5.04 -23.24
N ASP A 144 17.70 4.11 -23.20
CA ASP A 144 18.57 3.89 -22.04
C ASP A 144 19.33 5.16 -21.62
N VAL A 145 19.52 5.33 -20.31
CA VAL A 145 20.41 6.36 -19.76
C VAL A 145 21.83 6.16 -20.32
N LEU A 146 22.39 7.22 -20.90
CA LEU A 146 23.79 7.20 -21.35
C LEU A 146 24.71 7.47 -20.17
N GLY A 147 25.83 6.80 -20.11
CA GLY A 147 26.86 7.05 -19.09
C GLY A 147 27.28 8.52 -19.10
N ASP A 148 27.37 9.14 -17.91
CA ASP A 148 27.69 10.56 -17.72
C ASP A 148 26.69 11.55 -18.36
N GLU A 149 25.46 11.12 -18.63
CA GLU A 149 24.44 11.97 -19.24
C GLU A 149 24.08 13.17 -18.35
N TYR A 150 23.98 12.94 -17.05
CA TYR A 150 23.80 13.95 -16.02
C TYR A 150 24.42 13.51 -14.69
N VAL A 151 24.40 14.40 -13.70
CA VAL A 151 24.86 14.12 -12.33
C VAL A 151 23.67 14.07 -11.40
N TYR A 152 23.57 13.01 -10.59
CA TYR A 152 22.57 12.86 -9.55
C TYR A 152 23.24 12.65 -8.20
N ILE A 153 22.82 13.41 -7.17
CA ILE A 153 23.41 13.39 -5.80
C ILE A 153 24.94 13.45 -5.76
N GLY A 154 25.56 14.16 -6.71
CA GLY A 154 27.01 14.34 -6.80
C GLY A 154 27.75 13.25 -7.57
N PHE A 155 27.06 12.25 -8.11
CA PHE A 155 27.64 11.18 -8.92
C PHE A 155 27.11 11.22 -10.36
N PRO A 156 27.94 10.94 -11.37
CA PRO A 156 27.48 10.78 -12.73
C PRO A 156 26.60 9.52 -12.82
N VAL A 157 25.48 9.62 -13.55
CA VAL A 157 24.64 8.47 -13.81
C VAL A 157 25.34 7.47 -14.70
N THR A 158 25.08 6.18 -14.51
CA THR A 158 25.70 5.10 -15.24
C THR A 158 24.67 4.05 -15.69
N LYS A 159 24.86 3.53 -16.90
CA LYS A 159 24.14 2.34 -17.35
C LYS A 159 24.81 1.08 -16.81
N VAL A 160 24.00 0.15 -16.33
CA VAL A 160 24.45 -1.19 -15.90
C VAL A 160 24.54 -2.10 -17.13
N GLU A 161 25.72 -2.61 -17.41
CA GLU A 161 25.95 -3.47 -18.58
C GLU A 161 25.43 -4.90 -18.39
N LYS A 162 25.40 -5.39 -17.15
CA LYS A 162 24.99 -6.76 -16.84
C LYS A 162 23.87 -6.75 -15.81
N TRP A 163 22.74 -7.31 -16.17
CA TRP A 163 21.55 -7.39 -15.30
C TRP A 163 21.74 -8.20 -14.03
N ASP A 164 22.76 -9.06 -13.96
CA ASP A 164 23.14 -9.85 -12.80
C ASP A 164 24.22 -9.19 -11.92
N ASP A 165 24.60 -7.97 -12.20
CA ASP A 165 25.50 -7.19 -11.36
C ASP A 165 24.88 -6.99 -9.97
N ARG A 166 25.77 -7.01 -8.96
CA ARG A 166 25.34 -6.82 -7.57
C ARG A 166 24.85 -5.40 -7.35
N LEU A 167 23.69 -5.30 -6.67
CA LEU A 167 23.16 -4.03 -6.18
C LEU A 167 24.06 -3.48 -5.07
N SER A 168 24.29 -2.17 -5.06
CA SER A 168 24.90 -1.47 -3.93
C SER A 168 23.82 -0.79 -3.07
N VAL A 169 24.20 -0.39 -1.85
CA VAL A 169 23.24 0.24 -0.91
C VAL A 169 22.76 1.61 -1.39
N LEU A 170 23.55 2.29 -2.23
CA LEU A 170 23.26 3.63 -2.77
C LEU A 170 23.16 3.61 -4.30
N ASP A 171 22.50 2.61 -4.85
CA ASP A 171 22.44 2.30 -6.29
C ASP A 171 21.37 3.14 -7.02
N VAL A 172 21.22 4.40 -6.66
CA VAL A 172 20.16 5.29 -7.16
C VAL A 172 20.52 5.99 -8.47
N ASP A 173 21.79 6.04 -8.81
CA ASP A 173 22.42 6.64 -10.01
C ASP A 173 22.77 5.62 -11.09
N ARG A 174 22.52 4.31 -10.82
CA ARG A 174 22.81 3.20 -11.75
C ARG A 174 21.51 2.67 -12.37
N PHE A 175 21.43 2.72 -13.68
CA PHE A 175 20.24 2.39 -14.46
C PHE A 175 20.43 1.06 -15.18
N TYR A 176 19.44 0.19 -15.04
CA TYR A 176 19.39 -1.10 -15.74
C TYR A 176 18.71 -0.99 -17.11
N GLY A 177 17.98 0.11 -17.34
CA GLY A 177 17.34 0.38 -18.61
C GLY A 177 15.98 -0.31 -18.77
N GLY A 178 15.36 -0.77 -17.68
CA GLY A 178 13.97 -1.22 -17.75
C GLY A 178 13.04 -0.07 -18.07
N ASP A 179 12.02 -0.32 -18.91
CA ASP A 179 11.13 0.67 -19.46
C ASP A 179 9.68 0.15 -19.61
N ILE A 180 8.77 1.01 -20.09
CA ILE A 180 7.37 0.65 -20.30
C ILE A 180 7.23 -0.37 -21.43
N GLN A 181 8.05 -0.28 -22.47
CA GLN A 181 8.06 -1.28 -23.53
C GLN A 181 8.45 -2.66 -22.99
N GLY A 182 9.42 -2.71 -22.09
CA GLY A 182 9.81 -3.95 -21.42
C GLY A 182 8.70 -4.55 -20.56
N ILE A 183 7.89 -3.72 -19.91
CA ILE A 183 6.69 -4.21 -19.21
C ILE A 183 5.70 -4.79 -20.21
N TRP A 184 5.45 -4.08 -21.30
CA TRP A 184 4.56 -4.55 -22.38
C TRP A 184 4.99 -5.91 -22.91
N ASP A 185 6.27 -6.09 -23.19
CA ASP A 185 6.83 -7.35 -23.70
C ASP A 185 6.69 -8.51 -22.71
N LYS A 186 6.45 -8.23 -21.44
CA LYS A 186 6.28 -9.22 -20.36
C LYS A 186 4.82 -9.41 -19.91
N LEU A 187 3.84 -8.82 -20.58
CA LEU A 187 2.42 -8.95 -20.18
C LEU A 187 1.95 -10.41 -20.19
N ASP A 188 2.34 -11.21 -21.19
CA ASP A 188 1.98 -12.63 -21.23
C ASP A 188 2.58 -13.41 -20.05
N TYR A 189 3.81 -13.09 -19.65
CA TYR A 189 4.44 -13.66 -18.46
C TYR A 189 3.64 -13.27 -17.19
N LEU A 190 3.31 -12.00 -17.01
CA LEU A 190 2.53 -11.52 -15.87
C LEU A 190 1.15 -12.17 -15.84
N GLN A 191 0.49 -12.30 -16.99
CA GLN A 191 -0.79 -12.98 -17.11
C GLN A 191 -0.66 -14.47 -16.75
N SER A 192 0.43 -15.14 -17.12
CA SER A 192 0.67 -16.55 -16.75
C SER A 192 0.78 -16.74 -15.24
N LEU A 193 1.22 -15.72 -14.50
CA LEU A 193 1.26 -15.67 -13.03
C LEU A 193 -0.10 -15.31 -12.42
N LYS A 194 -1.14 -15.07 -13.22
CA LYS A 194 -2.47 -14.63 -12.78
C LYS A 194 -2.47 -13.25 -12.13
N VAL A 195 -1.54 -12.39 -12.52
CA VAL A 195 -1.54 -11.00 -12.11
C VAL A 195 -2.74 -10.28 -12.73
N GLU A 196 -3.50 -9.57 -11.91
CA GLU A 196 -4.72 -8.84 -12.32
C GLU A 196 -4.51 -7.33 -12.26
N VAL A 197 -3.57 -6.88 -11.42
CA VAL A 197 -3.27 -5.45 -11.24
C VAL A 197 -1.76 -5.22 -11.25
N LEU A 198 -1.31 -4.30 -12.08
CA LEU A 198 0.07 -3.81 -12.07
C LEU A 198 0.16 -2.55 -11.23
N TYR A 199 1.04 -2.55 -10.24
CA TYR A 199 1.41 -1.37 -9.46
C TYR A 199 2.82 -0.94 -9.90
N LEU A 200 2.91 0.09 -10.72
CA LEU A 200 4.20 0.59 -11.17
C LEU A 200 4.80 1.53 -10.11
N SER A 201 6.10 1.37 -9.81
CA SER A 201 6.87 2.46 -9.19
C SER A 201 6.77 3.71 -10.08
N PRO A 202 7.00 4.92 -9.56
CA PRO A 202 6.80 6.12 -10.36
C PRO A 202 7.47 6.04 -11.74
N VAL A 203 6.79 6.57 -12.75
CA VAL A 203 7.26 6.55 -14.15
C VAL A 203 7.50 7.96 -14.70
N PHE A 204 7.25 8.96 -13.88
CA PHE A 204 7.36 10.37 -14.26
C PHE A 204 8.81 10.84 -14.26
N VAL A 205 9.04 12.01 -14.90
CA VAL A 205 10.37 12.62 -15.03
C VAL A 205 11.06 12.76 -13.67
N SER A 206 12.19 12.11 -13.51
CA SER A 206 12.97 12.12 -12.29
C SER A 206 14.42 11.68 -12.53
N PRO A 207 15.41 12.29 -11.84
CA PRO A 207 16.83 11.98 -12.06
C PRO A 207 17.27 10.65 -11.48
N SER A 208 16.51 10.05 -10.55
CA SER A 208 16.86 8.74 -9.96
C SER A 208 16.31 7.57 -10.77
N ASN A 209 16.89 6.40 -10.57
CA ASN A 209 16.34 5.16 -11.15
C ASN A 209 14.99 4.75 -10.53
N HIS A 210 14.72 5.13 -9.28
CA HIS A 210 13.48 4.81 -8.58
C HIS A 210 12.33 5.78 -8.85
N LYS A 211 12.61 6.96 -9.39
CA LYS A 211 11.65 8.01 -9.79
C LYS A 211 10.75 8.57 -8.67
N TYR A 212 11.02 8.28 -7.37
CA TYR A 212 10.24 8.84 -6.26
C TYR A 212 10.54 10.32 -5.99
N ASP A 213 11.65 10.86 -6.49
CA ASP A 213 12.04 12.27 -6.49
C ASP A 213 11.58 12.98 -7.76
N CYS A 214 10.32 12.81 -8.10
CA CYS A 214 9.67 13.30 -9.30
C CYS A 214 9.82 14.82 -9.42
N GLN A 215 10.23 15.27 -10.61
CA GLN A 215 10.39 16.69 -10.97
C GLN A 215 9.20 17.22 -11.78
N ASP A 216 8.55 16.35 -12.54
CA ASP A 216 7.42 16.68 -13.38
C ASP A 216 6.44 15.51 -13.41
N TYR A 217 5.21 15.75 -12.90
CA TYR A 217 4.14 14.75 -12.86
C TYR A 217 3.27 14.72 -14.13
N GLU A 218 3.51 15.64 -15.06
CA GLU A 218 2.72 15.74 -16.29
C GLU A 218 3.32 14.94 -17.44
N HIS A 219 4.60 14.48 -17.28
CA HIS A 219 5.33 13.80 -18.35
C HIS A 219 5.97 12.49 -17.87
N ILE A 220 5.92 11.49 -18.74
CA ILE A 220 6.67 10.24 -18.55
C ILE A 220 8.17 10.52 -18.72
N ASP A 221 8.98 9.84 -17.92
CA ASP A 221 10.43 9.93 -18.02
C ASP A 221 10.91 9.49 -19.42
N PRO A 222 11.77 10.27 -20.09
CA PRO A 222 12.23 9.94 -21.43
C PRO A 222 13.01 8.63 -21.53
N HIS A 223 13.53 8.11 -20.42
CA HIS A 223 14.19 6.81 -20.35
C HIS A 223 13.20 5.63 -20.12
N TYR A 224 11.89 5.93 -19.96
CA TYR A 224 10.86 4.92 -19.77
C TYR A 224 9.89 4.82 -20.93
N GLY A 225 9.93 5.76 -21.86
CA GLY A 225 9.00 5.80 -22.98
C GLY A 225 9.64 6.37 -24.25
N VAL A 226 8.87 6.31 -25.35
CA VAL A 226 9.29 6.88 -26.63
C VAL A 226 8.89 8.35 -26.68
N ILE A 227 9.85 9.22 -26.98
CA ILE A 227 9.57 10.62 -27.24
C ILE A 227 9.03 10.74 -28.67
N VAL A 228 7.72 10.99 -28.81
CA VAL A 228 7.06 11.19 -30.11
C VAL A 228 7.24 12.63 -30.57
N LYS A 229 7.20 13.58 -29.64
CA LYS A 229 7.34 15.00 -29.95
C LYS A 229 8.26 15.65 -28.90
N ASP A 230 9.25 16.36 -29.39
CA ASP A 230 10.29 16.95 -28.59
C ASP A 230 10.20 18.50 -28.63
N GLU A 231 9.31 19.06 -27.82
CA GLU A 231 9.09 20.52 -27.71
C GLU A 231 9.47 21.10 -26.34
N GLY A 232 9.97 20.26 -25.43
CA GLY A 232 10.33 20.66 -24.08
C GLY A 232 11.66 21.39 -23.96
N GLY A 233 11.88 22.00 -22.81
CA GLY A 233 13.14 22.61 -22.43
C GLY A 233 14.03 21.67 -21.63
N LEU A 234 15.30 22.00 -21.55
CA LEU A 234 16.21 21.35 -20.60
C LEU A 234 15.79 21.66 -19.17
N VAL A 235 15.82 20.68 -18.31
CA VAL A 235 15.69 20.89 -16.86
C VAL A 235 16.91 21.69 -16.41
N THR A 236 16.70 22.88 -15.84
CA THR A 236 17.79 23.71 -15.36
C THR A 236 18.36 23.16 -14.06
N GLY A 237 19.65 23.44 -13.75
CA GLY A 237 20.35 22.90 -12.59
C GLY A 237 19.77 23.29 -11.23
N ASP A 238 18.87 24.25 -11.20
CA ASP A 238 18.14 24.72 -10.02
C ASP A 238 16.79 23.99 -9.84
N ALA A 239 16.37 23.18 -10.79
CA ALA A 239 15.10 22.47 -10.75
C ALA A 239 15.12 21.27 -9.76
N SER A 240 16.28 20.86 -9.28
CA SER A 240 16.39 19.87 -8.22
C SER A 240 17.59 20.14 -7.33
N ASP A 241 17.44 19.98 -6.02
CA ASP A 241 18.55 19.95 -5.05
C ASP A 241 19.49 18.76 -5.28
N ASN A 242 19.16 17.88 -6.19
CA ASN A 242 19.84 16.63 -6.46
C ASN A 242 20.85 16.69 -7.57
N GLY A 243 21.34 17.89 -7.87
CA GLY A 243 22.49 17.99 -8.72
C GLY A 243 22.24 18.59 -10.09
N ASN A 244 23.31 18.72 -10.78
CA ASN A 244 23.39 19.35 -12.07
C ASN A 244 22.75 18.51 -13.17
N ALA A 245 21.44 18.41 -13.19
CA ALA A 245 20.72 17.83 -14.32
C ALA A 245 20.84 18.71 -15.58
N LYS A 246 22.04 19.18 -15.89
CA LYS A 246 22.30 20.10 -17.01
C LYS A 246 22.00 19.51 -18.38
N ARG A 247 21.92 18.20 -18.46
CA ARG A 247 21.64 17.48 -19.70
C ARG A 247 20.32 16.74 -19.67
N TYR A 248 19.69 16.63 -18.50
CA TYR A 248 18.41 15.98 -18.35
C TYR A 248 17.35 16.84 -19.01
N SER A 249 16.77 16.36 -20.07
CA SER A 249 15.83 17.11 -20.86
C SER A 249 14.43 16.57 -20.67
N VAL A 250 13.54 17.41 -20.15
CA VAL A 250 12.11 17.17 -20.25
C VAL A 250 11.67 17.60 -21.64
N ARG A 251 11.83 16.73 -22.60
CA ARG A 251 11.44 17.01 -23.97
C ARG A 251 10.10 16.40 -24.36
N THR A 252 9.44 15.78 -23.40
CA THR A 252 8.18 15.07 -23.60
C THR A 252 6.98 15.91 -23.20
N SER A 253 6.96 17.21 -23.56
CA SER A 253 5.92 18.13 -23.13
C SER A 253 4.56 17.95 -23.79
N ASP A 254 4.37 16.95 -24.64
CA ASP A 254 3.12 16.76 -25.34
C ASP A 254 2.26 15.64 -24.78
N ARG A 255 0.94 15.89 -24.71
CA ARG A 255 -0.07 14.89 -24.40
C ARG A 255 0.03 13.65 -25.28
N GLU A 256 0.49 13.81 -26.51
CA GLU A 256 0.69 12.71 -27.46
C GLU A 256 1.74 11.69 -27.02
N ASN A 257 2.59 12.05 -26.05
CA ASN A 257 3.57 11.12 -25.45
C ASN A 257 3.03 10.39 -24.22
N LEU A 258 1.80 10.66 -23.82
CA LEU A 258 1.12 10.03 -22.67
C LEU A 258 0.07 9.00 -23.10
N GLU A 259 -0.23 8.88 -24.38
CA GLU A 259 -1.14 7.91 -24.97
C GLU A 259 -0.41 6.67 -25.50
#